data_7abce55f98df12c46cba85a9766e1754
#
_entry.id   7abce55f98df12c46cba85a9766e1754
#
_cell.length_a   1.000
_cell.length_b   1.000
_cell.length_c   1.000
_cell.angle_alpha   90.00
_cell.angle_beta   90.00
_cell.angle_gamma   90.00
#
_symmetry.space_group_name_H-M   'P 1'
#
loop_
_entity.id
_entity.type
_entity.pdbx_description
1 polymer ?
#
loop_
_entity_poly.entity_id
_entity_poly.type
_entity_poly.pdbx_seq_one_letter_code
_entity_poly.pdbx_strand_id
1 'polypeptide(L)'
;IDDIVFKIGPRINAAGRMESGRIAVELLTASDTEEAIRIGTEINEHNNERKNIDRRITQEALDMVRSGNCLSSDNATIVYNPQWHKGVVGIVASRLVEAFYKPTIVFTQSQGGLVTGSARSVHGFDLYDAIESCSDLLENFGGHLYAAGLTLKEENLPEFCARMEKAISNSIIPEMQTPVVDVDARLNYSQITPKFLRILKQFQPFGPGNAAPVFLTENVYD
;
A
#
# COMPACT_ATOMS: atom_id res chain seq x y z
N ILE A 1 -20.61 9.21 4.49
CA ILE A 1 -19.73 8.27 3.80
C ILE A 1 -18.29 8.43 4.30
N ASP A 2 -17.77 9.65 4.43
CA ASP A 2 -16.40 9.92 4.89
C ASP A 2 -16.07 9.25 6.23
N ASP A 3 -17.00 9.27 7.19
CA ASP A 3 -16.81 8.58 8.47
C ASP A 3 -16.69 7.06 8.32
N ILE A 4 -17.44 6.46 7.40
CA ILE A 4 -17.34 5.02 7.13
C ILE A 4 -15.97 4.71 6.50
N VAL A 5 -15.59 5.47 5.48
CA VAL A 5 -14.34 5.21 4.72
C VAL A 5 -13.09 5.53 5.54
N PHE A 6 -13.07 6.66 6.26
CA PHE A 6 -11.86 7.16 6.92
C PHE A 6 -11.79 6.90 8.43
N LYS A 7 -12.91 6.53 9.06
CA LYS A 7 -12.94 6.20 10.51
C LYS A 7 -13.24 4.74 10.77
N ILE A 8 -14.31 4.18 10.19
CA ILE A 8 -14.74 2.80 10.45
C ILE A 8 -13.88 1.82 9.64
N GLY A 9 -13.74 2.01 8.34
CA GLY A 9 -12.99 1.12 7.44
C GLY A 9 -11.56 0.83 7.90
N PRO A 10 -10.74 1.84 8.28
CA PRO A 10 -9.39 1.60 8.77
C PRO A 10 -9.33 0.76 10.06
N ARG A 11 -10.34 0.84 10.92
CA ARG A 11 -10.44 0.05 12.15
C ARG A 11 -10.78 -1.40 11.86
N ILE A 12 -11.76 -1.64 10.99
CA ILE A 12 -12.12 -2.98 10.51
C ILE A 12 -10.89 -3.64 9.84
N ASN A 13 -10.22 -2.92 8.96
CA ASN A 13 -9.00 -3.40 8.30
C ASN A 13 -7.87 -3.70 9.30
N ALA A 14 -7.75 -2.91 10.37
CA ALA A 14 -6.72 -3.13 11.39
C ALA A 14 -6.98 -4.43 12.17
N ALA A 15 -8.22 -4.72 12.52
CA ALA A 15 -8.59 -5.97 13.19
C ALA A 15 -8.11 -7.20 12.40
N GLY A 16 -8.39 -7.26 11.10
CA GLY A 16 -7.95 -8.38 10.25
C GLY A 16 -6.43 -8.44 9.97
N ARG A 17 -5.69 -7.35 10.25
CA ARG A 17 -4.22 -7.33 10.09
C ARG A 17 -3.46 -7.70 11.35
N MET A 18 -4.01 -7.35 12.51
CA MET A 18 -3.36 -7.56 13.81
C MET A 18 -3.75 -8.88 14.45
N GLU A 19 -4.99 -9.32 14.26
CA GLU A 19 -5.49 -10.54 14.87
C GLU A 19 -6.46 -11.27 13.91
N SER A 20 -7.76 -11.05 14.03
CA SER A 20 -8.80 -11.71 13.24
C SER A 20 -9.87 -10.72 12.80
N GLY A 21 -10.25 -10.79 11.52
CA GLY A 21 -11.38 -10.02 11.01
C GLY A 21 -12.74 -10.37 11.64
N ARG A 22 -12.81 -11.47 12.40
CA ARG A 22 -14.03 -11.91 13.09
C ARG A 22 -14.55 -10.86 14.07
N ILE A 23 -13.66 -10.19 14.82
CA ILE A 23 -14.02 -9.14 15.78
C ILE A 23 -14.76 -7.97 15.11
N ALA A 24 -14.45 -7.67 13.84
CA ALA A 24 -15.16 -6.65 13.08
C ALA A 24 -16.58 -7.09 12.73
N VAL A 25 -16.80 -8.38 12.46
CA VAL A 25 -18.16 -8.92 12.27
C VAL A 25 -18.95 -8.89 13.57
N GLU A 26 -18.32 -9.27 14.68
CA GLU A 26 -18.94 -9.20 16.03
C GLU A 26 -19.36 -7.77 16.37
N LEU A 27 -18.55 -6.76 16.07
CA LEU A 27 -18.95 -5.36 16.23
C LEU A 27 -20.20 -5.00 15.41
N LEU A 28 -20.23 -5.42 14.14
CA LEU A 28 -21.34 -5.08 13.24
C LEU A 28 -22.64 -5.83 13.56
N THR A 29 -22.56 -6.92 14.32
CA THR A 29 -23.69 -7.75 14.74
C THR A 29 -23.98 -7.67 16.24
N ALA A 30 -23.32 -6.74 16.96
CA ALA A 30 -23.52 -6.55 18.39
C ALA A 30 -25.01 -6.31 18.71
N SER A 31 -25.49 -6.98 19.75
CA SER A 31 -26.92 -6.99 20.12
C SER A 31 -27.33 -5.74 20.86
N ASP A 32 -26.41 -5.08 21.54
CA ASP A 32 -26.66 -3.87 22.32
C ASP A 32 -25.48 -2.88 22.28
N THR A 33 -25.70 -1.69 22.82
CA THR A 33 -24.73 -0.61 22.81
C THR A 33 -23.51 -0.88 23.70
N GLU A 34 -23.67 -1.60 24.80
CA GLU A 34 -22.59 -1.88 25.75
C GLU A 34 -21.57 -2.86 25.10
N GLU A 35 -22.07 -3.91 24.49
CA GLU A 35 -21.26 -4.85 23.68
C GLU A 35 -20.55 -4.14 22.54
N ALA A 36 -21.25 -3.30 21.77
CA ALA A 36 -20.67 -2.53 20.67
C ALA A 36 -19.53 -1.59 21.13
N ILE A 37 -19.70 -0.92 22.29
CA ILE A 37 -18.67 -0.05 22.85
C ILE A 37 -17.44 -0.87 23.28
N ARG A 38 -17.63 -2.00 23.94
CA ARG A 38 -16.53 -2.89 24.37
C ARG A 38 -15.70 -3.34 23.17
N ILE A 39 -16.34 -3.93 22.15
CA ILE A 39 -15.67 -4.44 20.94
C ILE A 39 -15.03 -3.29 20.15
N GLY A 40 -15.74 -2.15 20.03
CA GLY A 40 -15.23 -0.97 19.34
C GLY A 40 -13.97 -0.39 20.00
N THR A 41 -13.87 -0.45 21.33
CA THR A 41 -12.67 -0.06 22.09
C THR A 41 -11.49 -0.96 21.76
N GLU A 42 -11.67 -2.27 21.79
CA GLU A 42 -10.66 -3.27 21.43
C GLU A 42 -10.13 -3.09 20.00
N ILE A 43 -11.03 -2.93 19.04
CA ILE A 43 -10.65 -2.65 17.64
C ILE A 43 -9.87 -1.33 17.50
N ASN A 44 -10.21 -0.33 18.31
CA ASN A 44 -9.50 0.94 18.32
C ASN A 44 -8.08 0.81 18.87
N GLU A 45 -7.87 -0.04 19.87
CA GLU A 45 -6.55 -0.39 20.40
C GLU A 45 -5.70 -1.10 19.34
N HIS A 46 -6.23 -2.13 18.68
CA HIS A 46 -5.57 -2.80 17.55
C HIS A 46 -5.19 -1.81 16.43
N ASN A 47 -6.05 -0.86 16.11
CA ASN A 47 -5.73 0.14 15.11
C ASN A 47 -4.61 1.09 15.54
N ASN A 48 -4.52 1.45 16.82
CA ASN A 48 -3.44 2.26 17.35
C ASN A 48 -2.12 1.49 17.37
N GLU A 49 -2.14 0.23 17.79
CA GLU A 49 -0.98 -0.66 17.74
C GLU A 49 -0.47 -0.82 16.31
N ARG A 50 -1.36 -1.15 15.36
CA ARG A 50 -1.02 -1.22 13.94
C ARG A 50 -0.33 0.05 13.45
N LYS A 51 -0.85 1.24 13.79
CA LYS A 51 -0.25 2.52 13.39
C LYS A 51 1.16 2.71 13.95
N ASN A 52 1.41 2.27 15.17
CA ASN A 52 2.74 2.38 15.78
C ASN A 52 3.73 1.42 15.13
N ILE A 53 3.33 0.18 14.90
CA ILE A 53 4.13 -0.83 14.20
C ILE A 53 4.43 -0.37 12.77
N ASP A 54 3.41 0.11 12.04
CA ASP A 54 3.52 0.63 10.70
C ASP A 54 4.54 1.79 10.60
N ARG A 55 4.46 2.79 11.50
CA ARG A 55 5.40 3.91 11.52
C ARG A 55 6.83 3.45 11.76
N ARG A 56 7.05 2.56 12.74
CA ARG A 56 8.37 2.03 13.06
C ARG A 56 8.96 1.26 11.88
N ILE A 57 8.23 0.29 11.34
CA ILE A 57 8.70 -0.54 10.22
C ILE A 57 8.92 0.30 8.97
N THR A 58 8.05 1.28 8.69
CA THR A 58 8.24 2.20 7.57
C THR A 58 9.54 2.99 7.70
N GLN A 59 9.84 3.51 8.90
CA GLN A 59 11.08 4.25 9.12
C GLN A 59 12.30 3.35 8.95
N GLU A 60 12.30 2.15 9.55
CA GLU A 60 13.36 1.16 9.39
C GLU A 60 13.60 0.82 7.91
N ALA A 61 12.53 0.58 7.14
CA ALA A 61 12.62 0.25 5.73
C ALA A 61 13.16 1.43 4.87
N LEU A 62 12.71 2.66 5.14
CA LEU A 62 13.24 3.86 4.50
C LEU A 62 14.74 4.04 4.75
N ASP A 63 15.18 3.80 5.98
CA ASP A 63 16.58 3.92 6.37
C ASP A 63 17.43 2.80 5.74
N MET A 64 16.89 1.58 5.62
CA MET A 64 17.55 0.49 4.88
C MET A 64 17.79 0.85 3.42
N VAL A 65 16.78 1.39 2.73
CA VAL A 65 16.93 1.79 1.32
C VAL A 65 17.93 2.94 1.17
N ARG A 66 17.84 3.98 2.01
CA ARG A 66 18.73 5.14 1.96
C ARG A 66 20.20 4.80 2.26
N SER A 67 20.44 3.83 3.13
CA SER A 67 21.79 3.37 3.49
C SER A 67 22.37 2.32 2.54
N GLY A 68 21.59 1.89 1.52
CA GLY A 68 21.99 0.81 0.60
C GLY A 68 21.93 -0.60 1.20
N ASN A 69 21.31 -0.77 2.38
CA ASN A 69 21.16 -2.06 3.05
C ASN A 69 19.85 -2.77 2.61
N CYS A 70 19.58 -2.78 1.30
CA CYS A 70 18.43 -3.43 0.70
C CYS A 70 18.89 -4.58 -0.20
N LEU A 71 17.98 -5.50 -0.53
CA LEU A 71 18.26 -6.63 -1.42
C LEU A 71 18.33 -6.19 -2.88
N SER A 72 17.59 -5.16 -3.26
CA SER A 72 17.67 -4.48 -4.55
C SER A 72 17.19 -3.03 -4.43
N SER A 73 17.79 -2.11 -5.18
CA SER A 73 17.44 -0.69 -5.19
C SER A 73 17.61 0.01 -6.54
N ASP A 74 18.01 -0.69 -7.60
CA ASP A 74 18.23 -0.09 -8.91
C ASP A 74 16.90 0.22 -9.62
N ASN A 75 16.20 -0.78 -10.12
CA ASN A 75 14.88 -0.62 -10.76
C ASN A 75 13.73 -1.06 -9.87
N ALA A 76 14.00 -1.87 -8.84
CA ALA A 76 13.05 -2.27 -7.80
C ALA A 76 13.54 -1.86 -6.42
N THR A 77 12.63 -1.71 -5.48
CA THR A 77 12.97 -1.61 -4.06
C THR A 77 12.58 -2.92 -3.38
N ILE A 78 13.56 -3.74 -2.99
CA ILE A 78 13.31 -5.00 -2.30
C ILE A 78 14.01 -4.99 -0.95
N VAL A 79 13.23 -5.10 0.13
CA VAL A 79 13.73 -5.11 1.50
C VAL A 79 13.22 -6.33 2.27
N TYR A 80 14.02 -6.82 3.19
CA TYR A 80 13.70 -7.95 4.06
C TYR A 80 14.14 -7.69 5.49
N ASN A 81 13.25 -7.97 6.43
CA ASN A 81 13.61 -8.07 7.84
C ASN A 81 12.71 -9.13 8.48
N PRO A 82 13.31 -10.18 9.11
CA PRO A 82 12.57 -11.29 9.71
C PRO A 82 11.68 -10.88 10.89
N GLN A 83 11.91 -9.72 11.49
CA GLN A 83 11.18 -9.24 12.66
C GLN A 83 9.98 -8.35 12.34
N TRP A 84 9.76 -8.04 11.06
CA TRP A 84 8.63 -7.19 10.68
C TRP A 84 7.31 -7.94 10.75
N HIS A 85 6.27 -7.23 11.16
CA HIS A 85 4.94 -7.81 11.29
C HIS A 85 4.27 -7.96 9.92
N LYS A 86 3.90 -9.21 9.56
CA LYS A 86 3.29 -9.53 8.24
C LYS A 86 2.04 -8.74 7.89
N GLY A 87 1.23 -8.35 8.89
CA GLY A 87 -0.01 -7.58 8.68
C GLY A 87 0.20 -6.16 8.18
N VAL A 88 1.44 -5.61 8.25
CA VAL A 88 1.74 -4.23 7.84
C VAL A 88 2.70 -4.11 6.66
N VAL A 89 3.42 -5.18 6.26
CA VAL A 89 4.39 -5.10 5.16
C VAL A 89 3.80 -4.57 3.85
N GLY A 90 2.51 -4.83 3.58
CA GLY A 90 1.83 -4.26 2.42
C GLY A 90 1.58 -2.75 2.51
N ILE A 91 1.42 -2.21 3.73
CA ILE A 91 1.32 -0.75 3.95
C ILE A 91 2.70 -0.13 3.76
N VAL A 92 3.73 -0.76 4.31
CA VAL A 92 5.12 -0.33 4.17
C VAL A 92 5.54 -0.32 2.69
N ALA A 93 5.19 -1.37 1.93
CA ALA A 93 5.45 -1.42 0.49
C ALA A 93 4.83 -0.23 -0.25
N SER A 94 3.57 0.13 0.04
CA SER A 94 2.93 1.31 -0.55
C SER A 94 3.68 2.61 -0.23
N ARG A 95 4.13 2.78 1.01
CA ARG A 95 4.89 3.98 1.42
C ARG A 95 6.28 4.06 0.79
N LEU A 96 6.93 2.92 0.56
CA LEU A 96 8.20 2.90 -0.18
C LEU A 96 7.99 3.25 -1.65
N VAL A 97 6.88 2.80 -2.28
CA VAL A 97 6.52 3.25 -3.63
C VAL A 97 6.30 4.78 -3.66
N GLU A 98 5.57 5.33 -2.68
CA GLU A 98 5.37 6.79 -2.58
C GLU A 98 6.69 7.55 -2.43
N ALA A 99 7.66 6.99 -1.69
CA ALA A 99 8.93 7.65 -1.39
C ALA A 99 9.96 7.54 -2.54
N PHE A 100 10.01 6.42 -3.24
CA PHE A 100 11.07 6.12 -4.24
C PHE A 100 10.54 5.93 -5.65
N TYR A 101 9.24 5.82 -5.82
CA TYR A 101 8.52 5.59 -7.08
C TYR A 101 9.09 4.45 -7.92
N LYS A 102 9.27 3.30 -7.28
CA LYS A 102 9.75 2.05 -7.89
C LYS A 102 8.83 0.88 -7.51
N PRO A 103 8.69 -0.14 -8.37
CA PRO A 103 8.09 -1.41 -7.95
C PRO A 103 8.77 -1.90 -6.68
N THR A 104 8.00 -2.23 -5.67
CA THR A 104 8.52 -2.47 -4.31
C THR A 104 8.01 -3.78 -3.75
N ILE A 105 8.89 -4.56 -3.14
CA ILE A 105 8.56 -5.78 -2.41
C ILE A 105 9.13 -5.69 -1.00
N VAL A 106 8.28 -5.89 -0.01
CA VAL A 106 8.67 -5.91 1.41
C VAL A 106 8.44 -7.31 1.95
N PHE A 107 9.52 -7.95 2.36
CA PHE A 107 9.53 -9.31 2.90
C PHE A 107 9.67 -9.33 4.43
N THR A 108 9.09 -10.36 5.03
CA THR A 108 9.32 -10.73 6.42
C THR A 108 9.30 -12.25 6.57
N GLN A 109 9.81 -12.73 7.71
CA GLN A 109 9.81 -14.16 8.01
C GLN A 109 8.39 -14.69 8.24
N SER A 110 8.16 -15.91 7.78
CA SER A 110 6.96 -16.71 8.04
C SER A 110 7.36 -18.04 8.70
N GLN A 111 6.38 -18.88 9.01
CA GLN A 111 6.64 -20.17 9.63
C GLN A 111 7.35 -21.13 8.69
N GLY A 112 8.09 -22.08 9.24
CA GLY A 112 8.66 -23.20 8.46
C GLY A 112 9.82 -22.83 7.54
N GLY A 113 10.61 -21.78 7.84
CA GLY A 113 11.72 -21.35 6.98
C GLY A 113 11.27 -20.64 5.70
N LEU A 114 10.03 -20.19 5.68
CA LEU A 114 9.47 -19.41 4.59
C LEU A 114 9.59 -17.92 4.87
N VAL A 115 9.63 -17.13 3.81
CA VAL A 115 9.43 -15.68 3.84
C VAL A 115 8.18 -15.31 3.07
N THR A 116 7.44 -14.36 3.60
CA THR A 116 6.25 -13.82 2.94
C THR A 116 6.50 -12.36 2.57
N GLY A 117 6.04 -11.97 1.38
CA GLY A 117 6.22 -10.63 0.85
C GLY A 117 4.91 -10.00 0.42
N SER A 118 4.89 -8.70 0.44
CA SER A 118 3.85 -7.90 -0.19
C SER A 118 4.47 -6.96 -1.18
N ALA A 119 3.99 -7.02 -2.41
CA ALA A 119 4.48 -6.25 -3.53
C ALA A 119 3.50 -5.14 -3.91
N ARG A 120 4.04 -4.00 -4.33
CA ARG A 120 3.30 -2.84 -4.86
C ARG A 120 3.99 -2.29 -6.09
N SER A 121 3.20 -1.87 -7.08
CA SER A 121 3.70 -1.36 -8.35
C SER A 121 3.56 0.16 -8.47
N VAL A 122 4.26 0.70 -9.46
CA VAL A 122 4.05 2.05 -9.98
C VAL A 122 3.03 2.04 -11.12
N HIS A 123 2.55 3.20 -11.50
CA HIS A 123 1.58 3.32 -12.60
C HIS A 123 2.13 2.76 -13.91
N GLY A 124 1.32 1.93 -14.58
CA GLY A 124 1.63 1.34 -15.88
C GLY A 124 2.51 0.08 -15.86
N PHE A 125 3.15 -0.26 -14.73
CA PHE A 125 4.00 -1.45 -14.64
C PHE A 125 3.22 -2.68 -14.13
N ASP A 126 3.24 -3.77 -14.90
CA ASP A 126 2.64 -5.05 -14.49
C ASP A 126 3.58 -5.83 -13.57
N LEU A 127 3.34 -5.68 -12.28
CA LEU A 127 4.10 -6.37 -11.24
C LEU A 127 3.74 -7.86 -11.15
N TYR A 128 2.51 -8.23 -11.52
CA TYR A 128 2.08 -9.61 -11.45
C TYR A 128 2.84 -10.47 -12.46
N ASP A 129 2.95 -10.03 -13.71
CA ASP A 129 3.71 -10.71 -14.76
C ASP A 129 5.20 -10.87 -14.37
N ALA A 130 5.79 -9.83 -13.77
CA ALA A 130 7.17 -9.90 -13.29
C ALA A 130 7.34 -10.98 -12.20
N ILE A 131 6.42 -11.08 -11.24
CA ILE A 131 6.43 -12.10 -10.19
C ILE A 131 6.18 -13.49 -10.80
N GLU A 132 5.23 -13.62 -11.72
CA GLU A 132 4.91 -14.88 -12.39
C GLU A 132 6.11 -15.45 -13.15
N SER A 133 6.96 -14.59 -13.73
CA SER A 133 8.20 -15.00 -14.38
C SER A 133 9.22 -15.68 -13.45
N CYS A 134 9.02 -15.56 -12.14
CA CYS A 134 9.81 -16.19 -11.07
C CYS A 134 9.05 -17.29 -10.32
N SER A 135 7.94 -17.78 -10.89
CA SER A 135 7.00 -18.70 -10.20
C SER A 135 7.65 -20.00 -9.72
N ASP A 136 8.68 -20.48 -10.40
CA ASP A 136 9.46 -21.68 -10.03
C ASP A 136 10.22 -21.55 -8.70
N LEU A 137 10.46 -20.31 -8.22
CA LEU A 137 11.09 -20.03 -6.93
C LEU A 137 10.06 -19.82 -5.80
N LEU A 138 8.77 -19.74 -6.13
CA LEU A 138 7.71 -19.40 -5.20
C LEU A 138 6.95 -20.63 -4.74
N GLU A 139 6.59 -20.66 -3.45
CA GLU A 139 5.63 -21.64 -2.89
C GLU A 139 4.19 -21.22 -3.19
N ASN A 140 3.93 -19.91 -3.18
CA ASN A 140 2.62 -19.32 -3.44
C ASN A 140 2.75 -17.87 -3.84
N PHE A 141 1.92 -17.41 -4.77
CA PHE A 141 1.76 -16.00 -5.10
C PHE A 141 0.34 -15.74 -5.62
N GLY A 142 -0.07 -14.48 -5.55
CA GLY A 142 -1.37 -14.05 -6.07
C GLY A 142 -1.55 -12.56 -5.94
N GLY A 143 -2.40 -12.00 -6.78
CA GLY A 143 -2.63 -10.56 -6.80
C GLY A 143 -3.16 -10.07 -8.14
N HIS A 144 -2.80 -8.87 -8.46
CA HIS A 144 -3.13 -8.20 -9.72
C HIS A 144 -2.02 -7.20 -10.10
N LEU A 145 -2.17 -6.54 -11.23
CA LEU A 145 -1.24 -5.58 -11.83
C LEU A 145 -0.47 -4.69 -10.83
N TYR A 146 -1.15 -4.12 -9.82
CA TYR A 146 -0.58 -3.14 -8.90
C TYR A 146 -0.24 -3.67 -7.51
N ALA A 147 -0.69 -4.86 -7.16
CA ALA A 147 -0.45 -5.42 -5.84
C ALA A 147 -0.45 -6.94 -5.86
N ALA A 148 0.53 -7.55 -5.22
CA ALA A 148 0.61 -8.98 -5.07
C ALA A 148 1.12 -9.37 -3.68
N GLY A 149 0.74 -10.58 -3.27
CA GLY A 149 1.31 -11.30 -2.14
C GLY A 149 2.09 -12.51 -2.64
N LEU A 150 3.20 -12.84 -2.01
CA LEU A 150 4.01 -13.98 -2.40
C LEU A 150 4.69 -14.62 -1.19
N THR A 151 5.01 -15.89 -1.34
CA THR A 151 5.71 -16.66 -0.32
C THR A 151 6.74 -17.56 -1.00
N LEU A 152 7.95 -17.64 -0.46
CA LEU A 152 9.03 -18.46 -0.97
C LEU A 152 9.89 -18.97 0.19
N LYS A 153 10.76 -19.95 -0.09
CA LYS A 153 11.78 -20.38 0.86
C LYS A 153 12.83 -19.29 1.03
N GLU A 154 13.30 -19.10 2.25
CA GLU A 154 14.32 -18.08 2.53
C GLU A 154 15.59 -18.28 1.71
N GLU A 155 15.97 -19.55 1.44
CA GLU A 155 17.12 -19.89 0.59
C GLU A 155 16.99 -19.40 -0.87
N ASN A 156 15.76 -19.23 -1.38
CA ASN A 156 15.49 -18.75 -2.73
C ASN A 156 15.49 -17.22 -2.84
N LEU A 157 15.50 -16.50 -1.72
CA LEU A 157 15.34 -15.05 -1.70
C LEU A 157 16.41 -14.30 -2.52
N PRO A 158 17.72 -14.65 -2.46
CA PRO A 158 18.74 -13.97 -3.27
C PRO A 158 18.53 -14.15 -4.78
N GLU A 159 18.19 -15.37 -5.22
CA GLU A 159 17.94 -15.64 -6.64
C GLU A 159 16.66 -14.94 -7.12
N PHE A 160 15.60 -14.99 -6.31
CA PHE A 160 14.36 -14.29 -6.61
C PHE A 160 14.61 -12.78 -6.79
N CYS A 161 15.35 -12.14 -5.89
CA CYS A 161 15.67 -10.72 -5.99
C CYS A 161 16.44 -10.39 -7.27
N ALA A 162 17.44 -11.19 -7.65
CA ALA A 162 18.21 -10.98 -8.85
C ALA A 162 17.35 -11.13 -10.12
N ARG A 163 16.47 -12.13 -10.16
CA ARG A 163 15.56 -12.36 -11.28
C ARG A 163 14.48 -11.28 -11.38
N MET A 164 13.92 -10.85 -10.27
CA MET A 164 12.97 -9.74 -10.21
C MET A 164 13.58 -8.43 -10.70
N GLU A 165 14.79 -8.09 -10.25
CA GLU A 165 15.50 -6.89 -10.73
C GLU A 165 15.68 -6.93 -12.25
N LYS A 166 16.08 -8.08 -12.79
CA LYS A 166 16.24 -8.28 -14.24
C LYS A 166 14.90 -8.18 -14.98
N ALA A 167 13.85 -8.81 -14.46
CA ALA A 167 12.52 -8.77 -15.08
C ALA A 167 11.98 -7.33 -15.13
N ILE A 168 12.12 -6.59 -14.03
CA ILE A 168 11.71 -5.19 -13.94
C ILE A 168 12.56 -4.32 -14.88
N SER A 169 13.87 -4.46 -14.86
CA SER A 169 14.80 -3.71 -15.74
C SER A 169 14.51 -3.88 -17.23
N ASN A 170 14.04 -5.06 -17.63
CA ASN A 170 13.71 -5.35 -19.03
C ASN A 170 12.35 -4.79 -19.47
N SER A 171 11.44 -4.51 -18.54
CA SER A 171 10.04 -4.18 -18.83
C SER A 171 9.66 -2.76 -18.42
N ILE A 172 10.40 -2.14 -17.48
CA ILE A 172 10.12 -0.79 -17.03
C ILE A 172 10.63 0.23 -18.06
N ILE A 173 9.78 1.18 -18.42
CA ILE A 173 10.13 2.27 -19.34
C ILE A 173 10.23 3.58 -18.56
N PRO A 174 10.95 4.62 -19.08
CA PRO A 174 11.14 5.89 -18.38
C PRO A 174 9.85 6.57 -17.93
N GLU A 175 8.78 6.44 -18.71
CA GLU A 175 7.46 6.99 -18.42
C GLU A 175 6.85 6.38 -17.14
N MET A 176 7.17 5.13 -16.82
CA MET A 176 6.73 4.44 -15.61
C MET A 176 7.59 4.78 -14.37
N GLN A 177 8.70 5.48 -14.56
CA GLN A 177 9.63 5.87 -13.48
C GLN A 177 9.38 7.29 -12.98
N THR A 178 8.42 8.00 -13.58
CA THR A 178 8.09 9.38 -13.21
C THR A 178 6.64 9.45 -12.72
N PRO A 179 6.41 9.98 -11.50
CA PRO A 179 5.06 10.20 -11.02
C PRO A 179 4.27 11.12 -11.96
N VAL A 180 3.10 10.70 -12.36
CA VAL A 180 2.19 11.50 -13.20
C VAL A 180 0.94 11.84 -12.40
N VAL A 181 0.47 13.07 -12.53
CA VAL A 181 -0.81 13.52 -11.98
C VAL A 181 -1.71 13.89 -13.14
N ASP A 182 -2.80 13.13 -13.30
CA ASP A 182 -3.83 13.45 -14.27
C ASP A 182 -4.59 14.69 -13.83
N VAL A 183 -4.70 15.67 -14.73
CA VAL A 183 -5.38 16.95 -14.48
C VAL A 183 -6.66 17.01 -15.29
N ASP A 184 -7.80 17.09 -14.61
CA ASP A 184 -9.11 17.16 -15.26
C ASP A 184 -9.37 18.51 -15.93
N ALA A 185 -8.89 19.61 -15.33
CA ALA A 185 -9.03 20.94 -15.93
C ALA A 185 -8.01 21.95 -15.36
N ARG A 186 -7.73 23.00 -16.17
CA ARG A 186 -7.01 24.19 -15.72
C ARG A 186 -8.01 25.22 -15.19
N LEU A 187 -7.73 25.76 -14.01
CA LEU A 187 -8.55 26.79 -13.36
C LEU A 187 -7.70 27.97 -12.93
N ASN A 188 -8.24 29.18 -13.11
CA ASN A 188 -7.73 30.36 -12.43
C ASN A 188 -8.36 30.49 -11.04
N TYR A 189 -7.68 31.10 -10.08
CA TYR A 189 -8.24 31.31 -8.74
C TYR A 189 -9.59 32.03 -8.72
N SER A 190 -9.82 32.97 -9.65
CA SER A 190 -11.09 33.67 -9.80
C SER A 190 -12.28 32.78 -10.15
N GLN A 191 -12.01 31.59 -10.70
CA GLN A 191 -13.05 30.61 -11.07
C GLN A 191 -13.44 29.71 -9.88
N ILE A 192 -12.61 29.66 -8.81
CA ILE A 192 -12.88 28.89 -7.59
C ILE A 192 -13.85 29.68 -6.71
N THR A 193 -15.09 29.69 -7.11
CA THR A 193 -16.18 30.41 -6.43
C THR A 193 -16.93 29.49 -5.46
N PRO A 194 -17.71 30.05 -4.51
CA PRO A 194 -18.62 29.25 -3.66
C PRO A 194 -19.63 28.43 -4.47
N LYS A 195 -20.06 28.96 -5.63
CA LYS A 195 -20.95 28.22 -6.55
C LYS A 195 -20.24 27.03 -7.16
N PHE A 196 -18.98 27.19 -7.62
CA PHE A 196 -18.16 26.10 -8.15
C PHE A 196 -17.99 24.99 -7.12
N LEU A 197 -17.57 25.31 -5.89
CA LEU A 197 -17.39 24.33 -4.82
C LEU A 197 -18.70 23.62 -4.45
N ARG A 198 -19.84 24.32 -4.45
CA ARG A 198 -21.15 23.71 -4.19
C ARG A 198 -21.52 22.70 -5.28
N ILE A 199 -21.27 23.02 -6.55
CA ILE A 199 -21.51 22.11 -7.66
C ILE A 199 -20.58 20.88 -7.56
N LEU A 200 -19.28 21.11 -7.32
CA LEU A 200 -18.30 20.04 -7.16
C LEU A 200 -18.67 19.03 -6.06
N LYS A 201 -19.22 19.50 -4.96
CA LYS A 201 -19.73 18.63 -3.88
C LYS A 201 -20.88 17.72 -4.31
N GLN A 202 -21.62 18.04 -5.40
CA GLN A 202 -22.70 17.19 -5.89
C GLN A 202 -22.20 15.95 -6.63
N PHE A 203 -20.93 15.93 -7.04
CA PHE A 203 -20.31 14.74 -7.64
C PHE A 203 -19.93 13.68 -6.60
N GLN A 204 -19.92 14.02 -5.31
CA GLN A 204 -19.64 13.07 -4.24
C GLN A 204 -20.72 11.96 -4.16
N PRO A 205 -20.37 10.75 -3.69
CA PRO A 205 -19.09 10.37 -3.09
C PRO A 205 -18.00 10.07 -4.13
N PHE A 206 -16.78 10.53 -3.89
CA PHE A 206 -15.62 10.16 -4.68
C PHE A 206 -15.04 8.81 -4.23
N GLY A 207 -14.41 8.09 -5.17
CA GLY A 207 -13.82 6.79 -4.94
C GLY A 207 -13.49 6.07 -6.25
N PRO A 208 -13.29 4.74 -6.22
CA PRO A 208 -13.06 3.96 -7.44
C PRO A 208 -14.17 4.18 -8.48
N GLY A 209 -13.78 4.52 -9.73
CA GLY A 209 -14.71 4.82 -10.80
C GLY A 209 -15.33 6.21 -10.77
N ASN A 210 -15.11 7.00 -9.71
CA ASN A 210 -15.52 8.39 -9.60
C ASN A 210 -14.45 9.16 -8.79
N ALA A 211 -13.26 9.32 -9.37
CA ALA A 211 -12.15 10.01 -8.72
C ALA A 211 -12.47 11.47 -8.41
N ALA A 212 -11.92 12.00 -7.32
CA ALA A 212 -11.99 13.43 -7.05
C ALA A 212 -11.23 14.18 -8.15
N PRO A 213 -11.83 15.20 -8.79
CA PRO A 213 -11.18 15.92 -9.87
C PRO A 213 -9.98 16.72 -9.35
N VAL A 214 -8.91 16.71 -10.16
CA VAL A 214 -7.67 17.43 -9.91
C VAL A 214 -7.60 18.65 -10.85
N PHE A 215 -7.29 19.81 -10.30
CA PHE A 215 -7.22 21.05 -11.04
C PHE A 215 -5.80 21.63 -10.99
N LEU A 216 -5.36 22.17 -12.12
CA LEU A 216 -4.08 22.87 -12.25
C LEU A 216 -4.29 24.37 -12.30
N THR A 217 -3.60 25.11 -11.47
CA THR A 217 -3.45 26.56 -11.56
C THR A 217 -1.98 26.90 -11.81
N GLU A 218 -1.69 27.64 -12.89
CA GLU A 218 -0.33 28.04 -13.26
C GLU A 218 -0.09 29.52 -12.91
N ASN A 219 1.19 29.90 -12.83
CA ASN A 219 1.65 31.27 -12.55
C ASN A 219 1.12 31.80 -11.21
N VAL A 220 1.23 30.96 -10.19
CA VAL A 220 0.88 31.30 -8.80
C VAL A 220 2.13 31.86 -8.11
N TYR A 221 1.99 33.02 -7.46
CA TYR A 221 3.05 33.65 -6.67
C TYR A 221 2.58 33.73 -5.21
N ASP A 222 3.49 33.44 -4.28
CA ASP A 222 3.33 33.71 -2.84
C ASP A 222 3.66 35.17 -2.53
#